data_cee6d3f7f15ffa96928090682d634437
#
_entry.id   cee6d3f7f15ffa96928090682d634437
#
_cell.length_a   1.000
_cell.length_b   1.000
_cell.length_c   1.000
_cell.angle_alpha   90.00
_cell.angle_beta   90.00
_cell.angle_gamma   90.00
#
_symmetry.space_group_name_H-M   'P 1'
#
loop_
_entity.id
_entity.type
_entity.pdbx_description
1 polymer ?
#
loop_
_entity_poly.entity_id
_entity_poly.type
_entity_poly.pdbx_seq_one_letter_code
_entity_poly.pdbx_strand_id
1 'polypeptide(L)'
;MDDFEKSYKKANGFYGDKPKTSFGKSVVFPFVSGILGATLVVGTCFGVPQIKEKLIGETDTLASTTINKEESSSNSSVQNNTSLDSASLISLSDYSDATAAIAAKVQPSVVGITVEYSVNSFFNQKGSATASGSGIIITEDGYILTNNHIVNTSTAASSYYTVSEATSVKVYLYGDSTAYDATIVGTDDLTDLAVIKIDKTGLPAAELGDSDTVKVGSFAMAIGNPLGLDNSVTVGTVSAVNREVTDSEGKKFVLIQTDAAINSGNSGGALVNSYGQVIGINTLKLSGDGVEGIGFAIPINSTKDIYTQLINDGKVKRPYLGIGCIDIDEQKSEYYNLPIGIYISEVEDFSAAQKAGLKPGDVIIAVDGTTVTTRDELDEIKYSHSIGDKITLKINREGKEMDIELTLAEQP
;
A
#
# COMPACT_ATOMS: atom_id res chain seq x y z
N MET A 1 -15.35 12.33 -35.95
CA MET A 1 -14.48 11.33 -35.37
C MET A 1 -13.00 11.58 -35.70
N ASP A 2 -12.63 11.85 -36.94
CA ASP A 2 -11.23 12.10 -37.34
C ASP A 2 -10.58 13.36 -36.74
N ASP A 3 -11.34 14.41 -36.43
CA ASP A 3 -10.78 15.67 -35.96
C ASP A 3 -10.47 15.67 -34.46
N PHE A 4 -11.21 14.89 -33.67
CA PHE A 4 -10.94 14.70 -32.24
C PHE A 4 -9.64 13.89 -32.01
N GLU A 5 -9.49 12.80 -32.75
CA GLU A 5 -8.29 11.97 -32.68
C GLU A 5 -7.04 12.69 -33.18
N LYS A 6 -7.17 13.55 -34.18
CA LYS A 6 -6.09 14.41 -34.67
C LYS A 6 -5.73 15.51 -33.67
N SER A 7 -6.73 16.08 -32.98
CA SER A 7 -6.52 17.10 -31.94
C SER A 7 -5.88 16.51 -30.70
N TYR A 8 -6.27 15.31 -30.27
CA TYR A 8 -5.70 14.58 -29.15
C TYR A 8 -4.21 14.21 -29.37
N LYS A 9 -3.88 13.74 -30.58
CA LYS A 9 -2.47 13.49 -30.98
C LYS A 9 -1.63 14.77 -31.03
N LYS A 10 -2.24 15.92 -31.33
CA LYS A 10 -1.57 17.22 -31.37
C LYS A 10 -1.35 17.81 -29.98
N ALA A 11 -2.26 17.59 -29.02
CA ALA A 11 -2.12 18.02 -27.63
C ALA A 11 -1.03 17.24 -26.88
N ASN A 12 -0.88 15.95 -27.12
CA ASN A 12 0.19 15.13 -26.53
C ASN A 12 1.60 15.40 -27.13
N GLY A 13 1.69 16.15 -28.24
CA GLY A 13 2.96 16.57 -28.84
C GLY A 13 3.65 17.77 -28.13
N PHE A 14 3.05 18.34 -27.09
CA PHE A 14 3.57 19.52 -26.38
C PHE A 14 4.45 19.21 -25.16
N TYR A 15 4.76 17.94 -24.89
CA TYR A 15 5.88 17.64 -23.99
C TYR A 15 7.17 17.85 -24.78
N GLY A 16 7.75 19.05 -24.59
CA GLY A 16 8.99 19.46 -25.21
C GLY A 16 10.09 18.44 -24.98
N ASP A 17 10.87 18.20 -26.03
CA ASP A 17 12.10 17.39 -25.99
C ASP A 17 12.92 17.70 -24.74
N LYS A 18 13.05 16.74 -23.84
CA LYS A 18 14.03 16.84 -22.75
C LYS A 18 15.40 17.03 -23.39
N PRO A 19 16.18 18.00 -22.96
CA PRO A 19 17.52 18.20 -23.50
C PRO A 19 18.31 16.88 -23.33
N LYS A 20 18.84 16.34 -24.41
CA LYS A 20 19.71 15.16 -24.42
C LYS A 20 20.97 15.49 -23.62
N THR A 21 20.96 15.24 -22.31
CA THR A 21 22.17 15.30 -21.49
C THR A 21 23.05 14.10 -21.87
N SER A 22 24.29 14.38 -22.25
CA SER A 22 25.27 13.31 -22.51
C SER A 22 25.44 12.47 -21.24
N PHE A 23 25.44 11.15 -21.36
CA PHE A 23 25.65 10.19 -20.28
C PHE A 23 26.84 10.57 -19.37
N GLY A 24 27.91 11.09 -19.93
CA GLY A 24 29.08 11.57 -19.20
C GLY A 24 28.77 12.76 -18.26
N LYS A 25 27.86 13.66 -18.66
CA LYS A 25 27.50 14.82 -17.83
C LYS A 25 26.45 14.51 -16.76
N SER A 26 25.57 13.52 -16.98
CA SER A 26 24.51 13.17 -16.03
C SER A 26 24.96 12.22 -14.92
N VAL A 27 25.91 11.33 -15.21
CA VAL A 27 26.31 10.26 -14.28
C VAL A 27 27.76 10.38 -13.86
N VAL A 28 28.70 10.52 -14.80
CA VAL A 28 30.14 10.49 -14.49
C VAL A 28 30.58 11.76 -13.72
N PHE A 29 30.07 12.94 -14.08
CA PHE A 29 30.48 14.18 -13.42
C PHE A 29 30.04 14.31 -11.96
N PRO A 30 28.80 13.96 -11.58
CA PRO A 30 28.39 13.89 -10.17
C PRO A 30 29.14 12.83 -9.37
N PHE A 31 29.46 11.69 -9.98
CA PHE A 31 30.18 10.60 -9.31
C PHE A 31 31.64 10.99 -9.01
N VAL A 32 32.33 11.62 -9.96
CA VAL A 32 33.71 12.10 -9.79
C VAL A 32 33.76 13.26 -8.78
N SER A 33 32.79 14.17 -8.78
CA SER A 33 32.71 15.27 -7.80
C SER A 33 32.42 14.75 -6.39
N GLY A 34 31.61 13.69 -6.25
CA GLY A 34 31.34 13.02 -4.97
C GLY A 34 32.60 12.37 -4.38
N ILE A 35 33.36 11.66 -5.18
CA ILE A 35 34.63 11.02 -4.74
C ILE A 35 35.68 12.07 -4.37
N LEU A 36 35.82 13.15 -5.14
CA LEU A 36 36.72 14.25 -4.82
C LEU A 36 36.33 14.98 -3.53
N GLY A 37 35.01 15.20 -3.32
CA GLY A 37 34.50 15.78 -2.08
C GLY A 37 34.77 14.90 -0.85
N ALA A 38 34.51 13.59 -0.95
CA ALA A 38 34.75 12.65 0.13
C ALA A 38 36.25 12.52 0.48
N THR A 39 37.14 12.48 -0.50
CA THR A 39 38.60 12.45 -0.27
C THR A 39 39.12 13.74 0.37
N LEU A 40 38.53 14.88 0.05
CA LEU A 40 38.94 16.17 0.64
C LEU A 40 38.49 16.27 2.10
N VAL A 41 37.27 15.80 2.43
CA VAL A 41 36.76 15.75 3.82
C VAL A 41 37.56 14.75 4.67
N VAL A 42 37.82 13.54 4.17
CA VAL A 42 38.63 12.55 4.88
C VAL A 42 40.08 13.05 5.03
N GLY A 43 40.67 13.66 4.01
CA GLY A 43 42.01 14.24 4.06
C GLY A 43 42.14 15.37 5.11
N THR A 44 41.15 16.25 5.22
CA THR A 44 41.16 17.32 6.23
C THR A 44 40.88 16.81 7.64
N CYS A 45 40.01 15.81 7.82
CA CYS A 45 39.72 15.26 9.13
C CYS A 45 40.88 14.44 9.72
N PHE A 46 41.65 13.77 8.89
CA PHE A 46 42.78 12.94 9.36
C PHE A 46 44.15 13.61 9.24
N GLY A 47 44.26 14.68 8.44
CA GLY A 47 45.52 15.42 8.23
C GLY A 47 45.83 16.49 9.29
N VAL A 48 44.84 16.87 10.13
CA VAL A 48 45.04 17.88 11.17
C VAL A 48 45.02 17.19 12.55
N PRO A 49 46.15 17.15 13.30
CA PRO A 49 46.23 16.41 14.58
C PRO A 49 45.17 16.80 15.61
N GLN A 50 44.78 18.07 15.63
CA GLN A 50 43.79 18.61 16.59
C GLN A 50 42.35 18.14 16.34
N ILE A 51 42.02 17.67 15.14
CA ILE A 51 40.67 17.14 14.79
C ILE A 51 40.64 15.65 15.13
N LYS A 52 41.76 14.94 15.05
CA LYS A 52 41.85 13.51 15.37
C LYS A 52 41.56 13.21 16.87
N GLU A 53 42.04 14.05 17.76
CA GLU A 53 41.78 13.92 19.22
C GLU A 53 40.30 14.14 19.57
N LYS A 54 39.58 14.94 18.81
CA LYS A 54 38.16 15.28 19.07
C LYS A 54 37.17 14.28 18.50
N LEU A 55 37.59 13.48 17.50
CA LEU A 55 36.77 12.45 16.86
C LEU A 55 36.96 11.04 17.41
N ILE A 56 38.14 10.79 18.02
CA ILE A 56 38.47 9.52 18.66
C ILE A 56 38.60 9.85 20.16
N GLY A 57 37.45 10.05 20.83
CA GLY A 57 37.40 10.28 22.26
C GLY A 57 37.95 9.09 23.01
N GLU A 58 38.75 9.41 24.07
CA GLU A 58 39.31 8.45 25.01
C GLU A 58 38.22 7.55 25.59
N THR A 59 38.46 6.27 25.59
CA THR A 59 37.68 5.27 26.34
C THR A 59 38.00 5.43 27.82
N ASP A 60 37.25 6.29 28.50
CA ASP A 60 37.31 6.37 29.95
C ASP A 60 36.64 5.14 30.57
N THR A 61 37.45 4.44 31.33
CA THR A 61 37.09 3.36 32.22
C THR A 61 36.08 3.86 33.28
N LEU A 62 34.87 3.29 33.27
CA LEU A 62 33.85 3.52 34.30
C LEU A 62 34.36 3.10 35.68
N ALA A 63 34.78 4.07 36.46
CA ALA A 63 35.02 3.90 37.91
C ALA A 63 33.66 3.84 38.62
N SER A 64 33.42 2.75 39.33
CA SER A 64 32.26 2.54 40.19
C SER A 64 32.24 3.56 41.34
N THR A 65 31.27 4.47 41.30
CA THR A 65 31.02 5.40 42.41
C THR A 65 30.01 4.77 43.37
N THR A 66 30.50 4.38 44.52
CA THR A 66 29.71 3.99 45.69
C THR A 66 29.01 5.23 46.26
N ILE A 67 27.70 5.25 46.29
CA ILE A 67 26.90 6.30 46.94
C ILE A 67 26.80 5.99 48.43
N ASN A 68 27.44 6.78 49.24
CA ASN A 68 27.23 6.80 50.67
C ASN A 68 25.93 7.55 51.01
N LYS A 69 25.12 6.91 51.82
CA LYS A 69 23.88 7.40 52.41
C LYS A 69 24.21 8.27 53.61
N GLU A 70 23.97 9.57 53.52
CA GLU A 70 23.90 10.43 54.72
C GLU A 70 22.47 10.95 54.86
N GLU A 71 21.89 10.64 56.01
CA GLU A 71 20.62 11.20 56.49
C GLU A 71 20.86 12.63 56.99
N SER A 72 20.06 13.57 56.52
CA SER A 72 19.87 14.83 57.27
C SER A 72 18.45 15.33 57.08
N SER A 73 17.74 15.38 58.19
CA SER A 73 16.39 15.87 58.37
C SER A 73 16.35 17.41 58.35
N SER A 74 15.47 18.00 57.54
CA SER A 74 14.87 19.28 57.89
C SER A 74 13.50 19.43 57.20
N ASN A 75 12.50 19.60 58.07
CA ASN A 75 11.12 19.98 57.81
C ASN A 75 11.03 21.32 57.04
N SER A 76 10.29 21.35 55.94
CA SER A 76 9.51 22.51 55.59
C SER A 76 8.32 22.05 54.71
N SER A 77 7.15 22.18 55.29
CA SER A 77 5.85 21.95 54.70
C SER A 77 5.58 22.96 53.58
N VAL A 78 5.48 22.48 52.35
CA VAL A 78 4.73 23.15 51.29
C VAL A 78 3.64 22.19 50.83
N GLN A 79 2.43 22.43 51.32
CA GLN A 79 1.22 21.81 50.79
C GLN A 79 0.99 22.38 49.40
N ASN A 80 1.27 21.58 48.37
CA ASN A 80 0.62 21.72 47.06
C ASN A 80 -0.27 20.52 46.89
N ASN A 81 -1.56 20.71 47.24
CA ASN A 81 -2.65 19.87 46.82
C ASN A 81 -2.85 20.06 45.31
N THR A 82 -2.24 19.24 44.52
CA THR A 82 -2.75 18.80 43.23
C THR A 82 -2.73 17.27 43.28
N SER A 83 -3.85 16.70 43.69
CA SER A 83 -4.14 15.30 43.44
C SER A 83 -4.22 15.11 41.92
N LEU A 84 -3.09 14.95 41.27
CA LEU A 84 -2.99 14.17 40.08
C LEU A 84 -3.28 12.73 40.53
N ASP A 85 -4.51 12.27 40.26
CA ASP A 85 -4.82 10.86 40.28
C ASP A 85 -3.65 10.14 39.63
N SER A 86 -3.00 9.29 40.41
CA SER A 86 -1.87 8.48 39.94
C SER A 86 -2.42 7.51 38.90
N ALA A 87 -2.54 7.96 37.65
CA ALA A 87 -2.49 7.06 36.54
C ALA A 87 -1.17 6.31 36.72
N SER A 88 -1.24 5.06 37.15
CA SER A 88 -0.08 4.21 37.37
C SER A 88 0.74 4.25 36.10
N LEU A 89 1.89 4.91 36.15
CA LEU A 89 2.85 4.91 35.06
C LEU A 89 3.23 3.45 34.86
N ILE A 90 2.81 2.88 33.73
CA ILE A 90 3.26 1.54 33.32
C ILE A 90 4.78 1.61 33.32
N SER A 91 5.43 0.70 34.04
CA SER A 91 6.89 0.66 34.04
C SER A 91 7.40 0.33 32.64
N LEU A 92 8.60 0.81 32.29
CA LEU A 92 9.22 0.47 31.00
C LEU A 92 9.40 -1.04 30.83
N SER A 93 9.59 -1.79 31.92
CA SER A 93 9.64 -3.26 31.90
C SER A 93 8.29 -3.85 31.53
N ASP A 94 7.20 -3.39 32.13
CA ASP A 94 5.86 -3.89 31.85
C ASP A 94 5.46 -3.63 30.38
N TYR A 95 5.85 -2.45 29.84
CA TYR A 95 5.65 -2.14 28.42
C TYR A 95 6.46 -3.07 27.51
N SER A 96 7.73 -3.31 27.83
CA SER A 96 8.60 -4.22 27.09
C SER A 96 8.05 -5.65 27.09
N ASP A 97 7.64 -6.15 28.26
CA ASP A 97 7.12 -7.51 28.41
C ASP A 97 5.79 -7.68 27.68
N ALA A 98 4.90 -6.69 27.77
CA ALA A 98 3.63 -6.69 27.02
C ALA A 98 3.88 -6.70 25.51
N THR A 99 4.81 -5.87 25.02
CA THR A 99 5.16 -5.80 23.61
C THR A 99 5.74 -7.12 23.11
N ALA A 100 6.65 -7.73 23.86
CA ALA A 100 7.22 -9.04 23.54
C ALA A 100 6.15 -10.16 23.53
N ALA A 101 5.20 -10.12 24.48
CA ALA A 101 4.11 -11.09 24.54
C ALA A 101 3.15 -10.96 23.34
N ILE A 102 2.83 -9.75 22.91
CA ILE A 102 2.03 -9.52 21.70
C ILE A 102 2.75 -10.08 20.48
N ALA A 103 4.02 -9.77 20.31
CA ALA A 103 4.83 -10.29 19.21
C ALA A 103 4.85 -11.82 19.20
N ALA A 104 5.16 -12.47 20.34
CA ALA A 104 5.20 -13.93 20.48
C ALA A 104 3.85 -14.60 20.16
N LYS A 105 2.72 -13.95 20.47
CA LYS A 105 1.37 -14.43 20.14
C LYS A 105 1.13 -14.44 18.63
N VAL A 106 1.56 -13.39 17.92
CA VAL A 106 1.17 -13.14 16.53
C VAL A 106 2.18 -13.68 15.51
N GLN A 107 3.47 -13.65 15.83
CA GLN A 107 4.54 -14.10 14.92
C GLN A 107 4.28 -15.45 14.25
N PRO A 108 3.75 -16.49 14.95
CA PRO A 108 3.47 -17.79 14.31
C PRO A 108 2.45 -17.72 13.17
N SER A 109 1.58 -16.71 13.16
CA SER A 109 0.56 -16.51 12.12
C SER A 109 1.04 -15.66 10.95
N VAL A 110 2.28 -15.11 11.00
CA VAL A 110 2.86 -14.28 9.94
C VAL A 110 3.94 -15.06 9.22
N VAL A 111 3.81 -15.12 7.90
CA VAL A 111 4.68 -15.93 7.02
C VAL A 111 5.50 -15.03 6.10
N GLY A 112 6.66 -15.54 5.67
CA GLY A 112 7.43 -14.99 4.56
C GLY A 112 6.91 -15.51 3.23
N ILE A 113 6.89 -14.65 2.22
CA ILE A 113 6.50 -15.00 0.85
C ILE A 113 7.65 -14.61 -0.08
N THR A 114 8.05 -15.55 -0.94
CA THR A 114 8.99 -15.29 -2.03
C THR A 114 8.35 -15.71 -3.34
N VAL A 115 8.40 -14.84 -4.32
CA VAL A 115 7.78 -15.05 -5.63
C VAL A 115 8.84 -14.91 -6.71
N GLU A 116 8.91 -15.88 -7.61
CA GLU A 116 9.80 -15.87 -8.76
C GLU A 116 9.03 -15.53 -10.03
N TYR A 117 9.61 -14.68 -10.87
CA TYR A 117 9.08 -14.25 -12.16
C TYR A 117 10.07 -14.51 -13.26
N SER A 118 9.59 -14.84 -14.45
CA SER A 118 10.42 -14.81 -15.65
C SER A 118 10.47 -13.40 -16.23
N VAL A 119 11.68 -12.93 -16.54
CA VAL A 119 11.90 -11.64 -17.18
C VAL A 119 12.40 -11.88 -18.59
N ASN A 120 11.70 -11.32 -19.58
CA ASN A 120 12.13 -11.38 -20.98
C ASN A 120 12.62 -10.00 -21.40
N SER A 121 13.91 -9.89 -21.72
CA SER A 121 14.49 -8.68 -22.30
C SER A 121 14.14 -8.55 -23.79
N PHE A 122 14.06 -7.33 -24.29
CA PHE A 122 13.87 -7.03 -25.71
C PHE A 122 14.95 -7.72 -26.62
N PHE A 123 16.11 -8.03 -26.06
CA PHE A 123 17.18 -8.76 -26.76
C PHE A 123 17.10 -10.30 -26.61
N ASN A 124 15.91 -10.82 -26.26
CA ASN A 124 15.66 -12.27 -26.10
C ASN A 124 16.53 -12.96 -25.01
N GLN A 125 17.03 -12.18 -24.05
CA GLN A 125 17.68 -12.74 -22.85
C GLN A 125 16.59 -13.04 -21.80
N LYS A 126 16.54 -14.32 -21.41
CA LYS A 126 15.67 -14.77 -20.32
C LYS A 126 16.41 -14.62 -19.00
N GLY A 127 15.77 -13.97 -18.04
CA GLY A 127 16.22 -13.84 -16.66
C GLY A 127 15.11 -14.25 -15.70
N SER A 128 15.43 -14.31 -14.43
CA SER A 128 14.46 -14.41 -13.34
C SER A 128 14.58 -13.19 -12.44
N ALA A 129 13.46 -12.72 -11.90
CA ALA A 129 13.40 -11.73 -10.83
C ALA A 129 12.68 -12.35 -9.64
N THR A 130 13.00 -11.87 -8.46
CA THR A 130 12.40 -12.34 -7.22
C THR A 130 11.79 -11.15 -6.48
N ALA A 131 10.54 -11.29 -6.05
CA ALA A 131 9.91 -10.39 -5.10
C ALA A 131 9.76 -11.11 -3.75
N SER A 132 9.75 -10.36 -2.66
CA SER A 132 9.54 -10.89 -1.34
C SER A 132 8.60 -9.98 -0.54
N GLY A 133 7.85 -10.57 0.36
CA GLY A 133 6.94 -9.90 1.25
C GLY A 133 6.49 -10.83 2.37
N SER A 134 5.39 -10.47 3.01
CA SER A 134 4.79 -11.22 4.11
C SER A 134 3.36 -11.62 3.79
N GLY A 135 2.81 -12.51 4.59
CA GLY A 135 1.41 -12.89 4.56
C GLY A 135 0.90 -13.23 5.95
N ILE A 136 -0.41 -13.32 6.09
CA ILE A 136 -1.12 -13.61 7.32
C ILE A 136 -1.91 -14.90 7.12
N ILE A 137 -1.65 -15.92 7.91
CA ILE A 137 -2.44 -17.17 7.92
C ILE A 137 -3.84 -16.82 8.47
N ILE A 138 -4.87 -16.98 7.65
CA ILE A 138 -6.26 -16.67 8.03
C ILE A 138 -7.10 -17.90 8.34
N THR A 139 -6.60 -19.11 7.97
CA THR A 139 -7.27 -20.36 8.29
C THR A 139 -6.25 -21.45 8.66
N GLU A 140 -6.66 -22.38 9.51
CA GLU A 140 -5.82 -23.51 9.96
C GLU A 140 -5.45 -24.48 8.84
N ASP A 141 -6.17 -24.48 7.73
CA ASP A 141 -5.93 -25.34 6.56
C ASP A 141 -5.05 -24.70 5.50
N GLY A 142 -4.53 -23.46 5.75
CA GLY A 142 -3.43 -22.86 4.98
C GLY A 142 -3.81 -21.80 3.97
N TYR A 143 -4.95 -21.14 4.09
CA TYR A 143 -5.20 -19.89 3.36
C TYR A 143 -4.42 -18.75 4.01
N ILE A 144 -3.76 -17.96 3.17
CA ILE A 144 -2.88 -16.85 3.56
C ILE A 144 -3.32 -15.62 2.80
N LEU A 145 -3.56 -14.53 3.54
CA LEU A 145 -3.89 -13.21 3.00
C LEU A 145 -2.62 -12.38 2.87
N THR A 146 -2.45 -11.71 1.74
CA THR A 146 -1.29 -10.86 1.44
C THR A 146 -1.68 -9.74 0.48
N ASN A 147 -0.72 -8.88 0.08
CA ASN A 147 -0.96 -7.87 -0.94
C ASN A 147 -0.87 -8.47 -2.36
N ASN A 148 -1.69 -7.93 -3.27
CA ASN A 148 -1.64 -8.30 -4.68
C ASN A 148 -0.29 -7.99 -5.31
N HIS A 149 0.30 -6.82 -5.04
CA HIS A 149 1.58 -6.42 -5.62
C HIS A 149 2.77 -7.34 -5.25
N ILE A 150 2.63 -8.22 -4.24
CA ILE A 150 3.65 -9.22 -3.90
C ILE A 150 3.60 -10.40 -4.87
N VAL A 151 2.39 -10.85 -5.23
CA VAL A 151 2.19 -12.05 -6.05
C VAL A 151 1.92 -11.75 -7.53
N ASN A 152 1.57 -10.51 -7.85
CA ASN A 152 1.28 -10.05 -9.21
C ASN A 152 2.11 -8.80 -9.55
N THR A 153 3.10 -8.94 -10.42
CA THR A 153 3.99 -7.84 -10.83
C THR A 153 3.73 -7.35 -12.25
N SER A 154 2.53 -7.53 -12.78
CA SER A 154 2.17 -7.07 -14.15
C SER A 154 2.50 -5.58 -14.41
N THR A 155 2.64 -4.78 -13.35
CA THR A 155 2.99 -3.35 -13.39
C THR A 155 4.50 -3.07 -13.51
N ALA A 156 5.38 -4.06 -13.34
CA ALA A 156 6.84 -3.88 -13.39
C ALA A 156 7.43 -3.89 -14.81
N ALA A 157 6.60 -3.91 -15.86
CA ALA A 157 7.06 -3.89 -17.24
C ALA A 157 7.66 -2.52 -17.60
N SER A 158 8.83 -2.53 -18.22
CA SER A 158 9.46 -1.34 -18.81
C SER A 158 9.56 -1.51 -20.33
N SER A 159 9.90 -0.41 -21.04
CA SER A 159 10.14 -0.48 -22.50
C SER A 159 11.23 -1.46 -22.91
N TYR A 160 12.04 -1.96 -21.99
CA TYR A 160 13.17 -2.83 -22.25
C TYR A 160 13.00 -4.28 -21.80
N TYR A 161 12.01 -4.57 -20.96
CA TYR A 161 11.73 -5.93 -20.48
C TYR A 161 10.24 -6.10 -20.12
N THR A 162 9.77 -7.33 -20.28
CA THR A 162 8.44 -7.76 -19.81
C THR A 162 8.63 -8.75 -18.68
N VAL A 163 7.82 -8.59 -17.63
CA VAL A 163 7.76 -9.53 -16.50
C VAL A 163 6.58 -10.45 -16.76
N SER A 164 6.76 -11.77 -16.62
CA SER A 164 5.66 -12.73 -16.73
C SER A 164 4.82 -12.76 -15.46
N GLU A 165 3.74 -13.52 -15.50
CA GLU A 165 3.07 -13.97 -14.29
C GLU A 165 4.05 -14.74 -13.38
N ALA A 166 3.71 -14.85 -12.09
CA ALA A 166 4.51 -15.59 -11.12
C ALA A 166 4.73 -17.04 -11.58
N THR A 167 5.99 -17.46 -11.63
CA THR A 167 6.37 -18.83 -12.01
C THR A 167 6.43 -19.77 -10.81
N SER A 168 6.67 -19.23 -9.63
CA SER A 168 6.74 -19.97 -8.36
C SER A 168 6.41 -19.04 -7.20
N VAL A 169 5.58 -19.52 -6.28
CA VAL A 169 5.30 -18.85 -5.00
C VAL A 169 5.71 -19.80 -3.88
N LYS A 170 6.58 -19.32 -2.99
CA LYS A 170 7.08 -20.05 -1.82
C LYS A 170 6.69 -19.34 -0.54
N VAL A 171 6.25 -20.12 0.44
CA VAL A 171 5.88 -19.64 1.77
C VAL A 171 6.82 -20.22 2.80
N TYR A 172 7.28 -19.41 3.73
CA TYR A 172 8.12 -19.78 4.86
C TYR A 172 7.36 -19.49 6.15
N LEU A 173 7.17 -20.51 6.97
CA LEU A 173 6.50 -20.40 8.26
C LEU A 173 7.47 -19.88 9.32
N TYR A 174 6.92 -19.26 10.36
CA TYR A 174 7.71 -18.81 11.50
C TYR A 174 8.48 -19.95 12.15
N GLY A 175 9.79 -19.81 12.33
CA GLY A 175 10.66 -20.82 12.92
C GLY A 175 10.86 -22.08 12.07
N ASP A 176 10.43 -22.11 10.82
CA ASP A 176 10.58 -23.24 9.90
C ASP A 176 11.24 -22.79 8.60
N SER A 177 12.43 -23.28 8.32
CA SER A 177 13.18 -22.97 7.11
C SER A 177 12.70 -23.71 5.85
N THR A 178 11.66 -24.54 5.98
CA THR A 178 11.08 -25.28 4.86
C THR A 178 10.34 -24.30 3.94
N ALA A 179 10.64 -24.36 2.64
CA ALA A 179 9.92 -23.63 1.60
C ALA A 179 8.69 -24.46 1.17
N TYR A 180 7.50 -23.98 1.48
CA TYR A 180 6.24 -24.60 1.07
C TYR A 180 5.80 -24.01 -0.27
N ASP A 181 5.44 -24.86 -1.22
CA ASP A 181 4.81 -24.43 -2.47
C ASP A 181 3.43 -23.86 -2.17
N ALA A 182 3.14 -22.69 -2.75
CA ALA A 182 1.84 -22.06 -2.64
C ALA A 182 1.19 -21.88 -4.01
N THR A 183 -0.12 -21.98 -4.04
CA THR A 183 -0.94 -21.62 -5.21
C THR A 183 -1.61 -20.27 -4.97
N ILE A 184 -1.66 -19.44 -5.99
CA ILE A 184 -2.48 -18.22 -5.97
C ILE A 184 -3.92 -18.62 -6.14
N VAL A 185 -4.76 -18.38 -5.11
CA VAL A 185 -6.19 -18.68 -5.12
C VAL A 185 -6.95 -17.61 -5.89
N GLY A 186 -6.61 -16.35 -5.65
CA GLY A 186 -7.18 -15.21 -6.34
C GLY A 186 -6.47 -13.92 -5.95
N THR A 187 -6.60 -12.93 -6.82
CA THR A 187 -5.99 -11.60 -6.67
C THR A 187 -7.00 -10.51 -6.97
N ASP A 188 -6.83 -9.36 -6.35
CA ASP A 188 -7.63 -8.17 -6.61
C ASP A 188 -6.75 -6.92 -6.63
N ASP A 189 -6.55 -6.40 -7.83
CA ASP A 189 -5.68 -5.25 -8.06
C ASP A 189 -6.27 -3.93 -7.55
N LEU A 190 -7.61 -3.83 -7.47
CA LEU A 190 -8.27 -2.62 -7.00
C LEU A 190 -8.07 -2.40 -5.49
N THR A 191 -8.06 -3.46 -4.70
CA THR A 191 -7.87 -3.39 -3.24
C THR A 191 -6.45 -3.74 -2.81
N ASP A 192 -5.57 -4.11 -3.75
CA ASP A 192 -4.21 -4.59 -3.50
C ASP A 192 -4.19 -5.82 -2.56
N LEU A 193 -5.15 -6.74 -2.73
CA LEU A 193 -5.26 -7.96 -1.93
C LEU A 193 -5.06 -9.22 -2.76
N ALA A 194 -4.50 -10.25 -2.15
CA ALA A 194 -4.37 -11.58 -2.72
C ALA A 194 -4.56 -12.66 -1.64
N VAL A 195 -5.08 -13.80 -2.07
CA VAL A 195 -5.12 -15.02 -1.25
C VAL A 195 -4.28 -16.09 -1.93
N ILE A 196 -3.36 -16.67 -1.16
CA ILE A 196 -2.57 -17.84 -1.56
C ILE A 196 -2.86 -19.01 -0.64
N LYS A 197 -2.56 -20.23 -1.07
CA LYS A 197 -2.84 -21.46 -0.34
C LYS A 197 -1.63 -22.39 -0.33
N ILE A 198 -1.27 -22.88 0.86
CA ILE A 198 -0.31 -23.98 1.02
C ILE A 198 -1.03 -25.26 1.43
N ASP A 199 -0.52 -26.41 1.02
CA ASP A 199 -1.08 -27.72 1.40
C ASP A 199 -0.51 -28.16 2.77
N LYS A 200 -0.97 -27.48 3.83
CA LYS A 200 -0.63 -27.79 5.23
C LYS A 200 -1.78 -27.45 6.14
N THR A 201 -2.02 -28.28 7.15
CA THR A 201 -3.09 -28.12 8.13
C THR A 201 -2.55 -27.96 9.54
N GLY A 202 -3.40 -27.54 10.47
CA GLY A 202 -3.02 -27.29 11.87
C GLY A 202 -2.14 -26.04 12.01
N LEU A 203 -2.30 -25.08 11.10
CA LEU A 203 -1.56 -23.83 11.12
C LEU A 203 -2.16 -22.84 12.13
N PRO A 204 -1.33 -22.01 12.77
CA PRO A 204 -1.80 -20.98 13.70
C PRO A 204 -2.45 -19.83 12.92
N ALA A 205 -3.78 -19.88 12.76
CA ALA A 205 -4.53 -18.79 12.15
C ALA A 205 -4.50 -17.52 13.04
N ALA A 206 -4.35 -16.35 12.42
CA ALA A 206 -4.36 -15.07 13.12
C ALA A 206 -5.75 -14.74 13.67
N GLU A 207 -5.79 -14.16 14.86
CA GLU A 207 -7.01 -13.57 15.41
C GLU A 207 -7.28 -12.22 14.70
N LEU A 208 -8.40 -12.14 13.97
CA LEU A 208 -8.80 -10.90 13.30
C LEU A 208 -9.57 -10.00 14.26
N GLY A 209 -9.14 -8.74 14.36
CA GLY A 209 -9.79 -7.73 15.16
C GLY A 209 -10.94 -7.03 14.43
N ASP A 210 -11.30 -5.87 14.96
CA ASP A 210 -12.31 -4.97 14.40
C ASP A 210 -11.67 -3.61 14.13
N SER A 211 -11.39 -3.32 12.84
CA SER A 211 -10.74 -2.08 12.44
C SER A 211 -11.61 -0.84 12.62
N ASP A 212 -12.94 -0.98 12.69
CA ASP A 212 -13.85 0.15 12.85
C ASP A 212 -13.82 0.70 14.28
N THR A 213 -13.32 -0.09 15.25
CA THR A 213 -13.14 0.34 16.65
C THR A 213 -11.80 1.04 16.91
N VAL A 214 -10.89 1.03 15.93
CA VAL A 214 -9.54 1.60 16.06
C VAL A 214 -9.60 3.11 16.18
N LYS A 215 -8.79 3.68 17.09
CA LYS A 215 -8.72 5.12 17.36
C LYS A 215 -7.31 5.65 17.15
N VAL A 216 -7.22 6.91 16.76
CA VAL A 216 -5.93 7.63 16.73
C VAL A 216 -5.31 7.62 18.13
N GLY A 217 -3.99 7.35 18.19
CA GLY A 217 -3.23 7.17 19.43
C GLY A 217 -3.29 5.76 20.01
N SER A 218 -4.09 4.82 19.44
CA SER A 218 -4.06 3.41 19.85
C SER A 218 -2.71 2.77 19.53
N PHE A 219 -2.31 1.81 20.36
CA PHE A 219 -1.12 0.99 20.09
C PHE A 219 -1.24 0.28 18.73
N ALA A 220 -0.15 0.26 18.00
CA ALA A 220 -0.02 -0.44 16.74
C ALA A 220 1.34 -1.16 16.67
N MET A 221 1.33 -2.43 16.27
CA MET A 221 2.54 -3.21 16.02
C MET A 221 2.47 -3.78 14.62
N ALA A 222 3.46 -3.46 13.79
CA ALA A 222 3.58 -4.06 12.47
C ALA A 222 4.53 -5.25 12.54
N ILE A 223 4.08 -6.38 11.97
CA ILE A 223 4.81 -7.65 11.94
C ILE A 223 4.88 -8.13 10.49
N GLY A 224 6.10 -8.47 10.06
CA GLY A 224 6.36 -9.12 8.78
C GLY A 224 7.46 -10.15 8.92
N ASN A 225 7.60 -10.98 7.88
CA ASN A 225 8.65 -12.01 7.79
C ASN A 225 9.42 -11.85 6.47
N PRO A 226 10.26 -10.81 6.35
CA PRO A 226 11.04 -10.60 5.15
C PRO A 226 11.98 -11.79 4.91
N LEU A 227 11.91 -12.40 3.74
CA LEU A 227 12.78 -13.50 3.31
C LEU A 227 12.61 -14.83 4.08
N GLY A 228 11.62 -14.97 4.96
CA GLY A 228 11.40 -16.20 5.72
C GLY A 228 12.49 -16.55 6.73
N LEU A 229 13.35 -15.59 7.10
CA LEU A 229 14.48 -15.82 8.00
C LEU A 229 14.09 -15.59 9.45
N ASP A 230 13.57 -14.38 9.76
CA ASP A 230 13.07 -14.00 11.08
C ASP A 230 12.03 -12.89 10.94
N ASN A 231 11.02 -12.90 11.81
CA ASN A 231 10.00 -11.86 11.80
C ASN A 231 10.61 -10.51 12.24
N SER A 232 10.33 -9.48 11.44
CA SER A 232 10.58 -8.09 11.83
C SER A 232 9.35 -7.54 12.55
N VAL A 233 9.58 -6.94 13.71
CA VAL A 233 8.53 -6.33 14.54
C VAL A 233 8.87 -4.86 14.74
N THR A 234 7.93 -3.99 14.42
CA THR A 234 8.04 -2.56 14.70
C THR A 234 6.83 -2.09 15.49
N VAL A 235 7.02 -1.17 16.42
CA VAL A 235 5.97 -0.68 17.32
C VAL A 235 5.80 0.82 17.14
N GLY A 236 4.58 1.26 17.19
CA GLY A 236 4.17 2.65 17.11
C GLY A 236 2.72 2.82 17.57
N THR A 237 2.06 3.80 16.99
CA THR A 237 0.67 4.15 17.25
C THR A 237 -0.10 4.33 15.96
N VAL A 238 -1.41 4.26 16.03
CA VAL A 238 -2.27 4.67 14.93
C VAL A 238 -2.24 6.19 14.83
N SER A 239 -1.74 6.72 13.71
CA SER A 239 -1.61 8.16 13.46
C SER A 239 -2.87 8.77 12.84
N ALA A 240 -3.59 8.00 12.00
CA ALA A 240 -4.89 8.36 11.43
C ALA A 240 -5.71 7.11 11.12
N VAL A 241 -7.03 7.26 11.09
CA VAL A 241 -7.98 6.28 10.57
C VAL A 241 -8.72 6.87 9.38
N ASN A 242 -9.21 6.03 8.48
CA ASN A 242 -9.92 6.44 7.26
C ASN A 242 -9.12 7.45 6.43
N ARG A 243 -7.80 7.26 6.33
CA ARG A 243 -6.93 8.14 5.54
C ARG A 243 -7.08 7.80 4.06
N GLU A 244 -7.62 8.73 3.29
CA GLU A 244 -7.63 8.62 1.83
C GLU A 244 -6.22 8.87 1.27
N VAL A 245 -5.74 7.92 0.48
CA VAL A 245 -4.44 7.98 -0.20
C VAL A 245 -4.64 7.55 -1.65
N THR A 246 -4.08 8.32 -2.57
CA THR A 246 -4.11 7.98 -4.00
C THR A 246 -2.73 7.49 -4.41
N ASP A 247 -2.64 6.34 -5.06
CA ASP A 247 -1.38 5.80 -5.57
C ASP A 247 -0.93 6.51 -6.87
N SER A 248 0.23 6.12 -7.38
CA SER A 248 0.79 6.65 -8.62
C SER A 248 -0.02 6.30 -9.87
N GLU A 249 -0.93 5.33 -9.78
CA GLU A 249 -1.83 4.90 -10.84
C GLU A 249 -3.21 5.58 -10.76
N GLY A 250 -3.42 6.44 -9.75
CA GLY A 250 -4.67 7.16 -9.52
C GLY A 250 -5.71 6.36 -8.73
N LYS A 251 -5.36 5.17 -8.19
CA LYS A 251 -6.27 4.36 -7.37
C LYS A 251 -6.37 4.95 -5.96
N LYS A 252 -7.57 5.06 -5.45
CA LYS A 252 -7.85 5.58 -4.10
C LYS A 252 -7.99 4.44 -3.09
N PHE A 253 -7.36 4.61 -1.94
CA PHE A 253 -7.40 3.69 -0.82
C PHE A 253 -7.81 4.42 0.45
N VAL A 254 -8.60 3.77 1.28
CA VAL A 254 -8.95 4.24 2.63
C VAL A 254 -8.19 3.40 3.64
N LEU A 255 -7.25 3.99 4.35
CA LEU A 255 -6.22 3.27 5.09
C LEU A 255 -6.14 3.68 6.57
N ILE A 256 -5.55 2.79 7.38
CA ILE A 256 -5.01 3.12 8.69
C ILE A 256 -3.60 3.65 8.49
N GLN A 257 -3.28 4.83 9.03
CA GLN A 257 -1.93 5.38 9.06
C GLN A 257 -1.29 5.09 10.42
N THR A 258 -0.01 4.71 10.42
CA THR A 258 0.78 4.43 11.63
C THR A 258 2.19 5.00 11.50
N ASP A 259 2.82 5.31 12.64
CA ASP A 259 4.23 5.63 12.76
C ASP A 259 5.11 4.39 13.05
N ALA A 260 4.50 3.21 13.26
CA ALA A 260 5.22 1.95 13.21
C ALA A 260 5.90 1.81 11.85
N ALA A 261 7.20 1.53 11.83
CA ALA A 261 7.96 1.50 10.58
C ALA A 261 7.47 0.39 9.64
N ILE A 262 6.92 0.80 8.48
CA ILE A 262 6.56 -0.08 7.37
C ILE A 262 7.68 0.01 6.33
N ASN A 263 8.34 -1.11 6.07
CA ASN A 263 9.47 -1.22 5.16
C ASN A 263 9.30 -2.40 4.20
N SER A 264 10.16 -2.46 3.19
CA SER A 264 10.24 -3.65 2.31
C SER A 264 10.39 -4.92 3.15
N GLY A 265 9.46 -5.84 2.99
CA GLY A 265 9.44 -7.11 3.69
C GLY A 265 8.33 -7.27 4.72
N ASN A 266 7.78 -6.20 5.34
CA ASN A 266 6.57 -6.33 6.15
C ASN A 266 5.26 -6.01 5.40
N SER A 267 5.32 -5.59 4.12
CA SER A 267 4.15 -5.54 3.23
C SER A 267 3.47 -6.89 3.13
N GLY A 268 2.14 -6.91 3.20
CA GLY A 268 1.31 -8.13 3.28
C GLY A 268 1.26 -8.78 4.66
N GLY A 269 2.10 -8.33 5.60
CA GLY A 269 2.09 -8.74 7.00
C GLY A 269 1.04 -8.01 7.83
N ALA A 270 1.02 -8.27 9.13
CA ALA A 270 -0.02 -7.82 10.04
C ALA A 270 0.30 -6.47 10.68
N LEU A 271 -0.70 -5.57 10.75
CA LEU A 271 -0.79 -4.52 11.74
C LEU A 271 -1.72 -5.00 12.86
N VAL A 272 -1.24 -5.04 14.10
CA VAL A 272 -2.01 -5.58 15.23
C VAL A 272 -2.20 -4.55 16.36
N ASN A 273 -3.28 -4.73 17.12
CA ASN A 273 -3.59 -3.96 18.32
C ASN A 273 -2.90 -4.52 19.56
N SER A 274 -3.13 -3.90 20.72
CA SER A 274 -2.57 -4.33 22.02
C SER A 274 -3.05 -5.69 22.54
N TYR A 275 -4.05 -6.30 21.89
CA TYR A 275 -4.52 -7.66 22.20
C TYR A 275 -3.90 -8.71 21.28
N GLY A 276 -3.06 -8.31 20.31
CA GLY A 276 -2.50 -9.19 19.28
C GLY A 276 -3.52 -9.58 18.22
N GLN A 277 -4.54 -8.76 18.00
CA GLN A 277 -5.54 -8.97 16.96
C GLN A 277 -5.17 -8.16 15.72
N VAL A 278 -5.28 -8.73 14.54
CA VAL A 278 -5.00 -8.07 13.26
C VAL A 278 -6.06 -7.01 12.98
N ILE A 279 -5.65 -5.75 12.92
CA ILE A 279 -6.49 -4.59 12.59
C ILE A 279 -6.28 -4.09 11.16
N GLY A 280 -5.20 -4.55 10.49
CA GLY A 280 -4.92 -4.17 9.12
C GLY A 280 -3.82 -5.01 8.48
N ILE A 281 -3.67 -4.87 7.17
CA ILE A 281 -2.63 -5.49 6.34
C ILE A 281 -1.65 -4.40 5.93
N ASN A 282 -0.40 -4.53 6.34
CA ASN A 282 0.64 -3.55 6.01
C ASN A 282 0.82 -3.43 4.49
N THR A 283 0.93 -2.22 3.96
CA THR A 283 1.22 -1.98 2.55
C THR A 283 2.26 -0.87 2.36
N LEU A 284 3.30 -1.15 1.58
CA LEU A 284 4.35 -0.19 1.23
C LEU A 284 4.08 0.52 -0.10
N LYS A 285 3.18 -0.02 -0.96
CA LYS A 285 2.88 0.53 -2.30
C LYS A 285 2.54 2.03 -2.28
N LEU A 286 2.02 2.51 -1.16
CA LEU A 286 1.49 3.86 -0.99
C LEU A 286 2.44 4.81 -0.24
N SER A 287 3.63 4.33 0.13
CA SER A 287 4.66 5.17 0.77
C SER A 287 5.47 5.88 -0.32
N GLY A 288 5.52 7.23 -0.28
CA GLY A 288 6.34 8.00 -1.22
C GLY A 288 7.84 7.83 -0.94
N ASP A 289 8.67 7.82 -1.97
CA ASP A 289 10.14 7.81 -1.84
C ASP A 289 10.61 8.97 -0.95
N GLY A 290 11.32 8.63 0.13
CA GLY A 290 11.92 9.61 1.05
C GLY A 290 10.99 10.14 2.15
N VAL A 291 9.80 9.57 2.34
CA VAL A 291 8.91 9.89 3.48
C VAL A 291 9.15 8.86 4.59
N GLU A 292 9.80 9.26 5.66
CA GLU A 292 10.01 8.43 6.86
C GLU A 292 8.93 8.68 7.91
N GLY A 293 8.58 7.64 8.69
CA GLY A 293 7.62 7.73 9.79
C GLY A 293 6.14 7.76 9.37
N ILE A 294 5.84 7.46 8.12
CA ILE A 294 4.47 7.28 7.64
C ILE A 294 4.32 5.88 7.06
N GLY A 295 3.60 5.02 7.76
CA GLY A 295 3.22 3.69 7.32
C GLY A 295 1.72 3.60 7.08
N PHE A 296 1.30 2.67 6.22
CA PHE A 296 -0.10 2.44 5.89
C PHE A 296 -0.47 0.97 6.02
N ALA A 297 -1.72 0.73 6.41
CA ALA A 297 -2.31 -0.61 6.42
C ALA A 297 -3.75 -0.57 5.90
N ILE A 298 -4.13 -1.57 5.11
CA ILE A 298 -5.50 -1.79 4.65
C ILE A 298 -6.32 -2.27 5.84
N PRO A 299 -7.44 -1.59 6.22
CA PRO A 299 -8.26 -1.99 7.37
C PRO A 299 -8.78 -3.42 7.23
N ILE A 300 -8.69 -4.23 8.29
CA ILE A 300 -9.05 -5.66 8.20
C ILE A 300 -10.54 -5.88 7.89
N ASN A 301 -11.44 -5.00 8.34
CA ASN A 301 -12.86 -5.15 8.05
C ASN A 301 -13.17 -4.98 6.55
N SER A 302 -12.46 -4.09 5.85
CA SER A 302 -12.64 -3.90 4.41
C SER A 302 -12.15 -5.09 3.57
N THR A 303 -11.36 -5.98 4.16
CA THR A 303 -10.82 -7.15 3.45
C THR A 303 -11.71 -8.39 3.51
N LYS A 304 -12.66 -8.47 4.48
CA LYS A 304 -13.42 -9.70 4.78
C LYS A 304 -14.22 -10.22 3.58
N ASP A 305 -14.98 -9.36 2.94
CA ASP A 305 -15.78 -9.74 1.77
C ASP A 305 -14.89 -10.05 0.56
N ILE A 306 -13.77 -9.33 0.44
CA ILE A 306 -12.81 -9.50 -0.65
C ILE A 306 -12.15 -10.87 -0.57
N TYR A 307 -11.46 -11.19 0.55
CA TYR A 307 -10.78 -12.49 0.64
C TYR A 307 -11.77 -13.66 0.64
N THR A 308 -12.99 -13.48 1.14
CA THR A 308 -14.03 -14.51 1.08
C THR A 308 -14.41 -14.83 -0.38
N GLN A 309 -14.57 -13.80 -1.22
CA GLN A 309 -14.83 -14.00 -2.64
C GLN A 309 -13.62 -14.60 -3.36
N LEU A 310 -12.39 -14.14 -3.03
CA LEU A 310 -11.16 -14.71 -3.60
C LEU A 310 -11.04 -16.21 -3.28
N ILE A 311 -11.39 -16.63 -2.06
CA ILE A 311 -11.37 -18.05 -1.66
C ILE A 311 -12.42 -18.86 -2.40
N ASN A 312 -13.65 -18.35 -2.52
CA ASN A 312 -14.79 -19.09 -3.06
C ASN A 312 -14.85 -19.05 -4.59
N ASP A 313 -14.54 -17.91 -5.19
CA ASP A 313 -14.78 -17.65 -6.61
C ASP A 313 -13.47 -17.42 -7.40
N GLY A 314 -12.33 -17.26 -6.72
CA GLY A 314 -11.04 -16.93 -7.34
C GLY A 314 -10.91 -15.46 -7.79
N LYS A 315 -11.98 -14.70 -7.74
CA LYS A 315 -12.04 -13.28 -8.14
C LYS A 315 -13.06 -12.51 -7.32
N VAL A 316 -12.94 -11.19 -7.31
CA VAL A 316 -13.94 -10.29 -6.72
C VAL A 316 -14.94 -9.90 -7.78
N LYS A 317 -16.21 -10.18 -7.54
CA LYS A 317 -17.31 -9.81 -8.44
C LYS A 317 -17.69 -8.36 -8.20
N ARG A 318 -17.70 -7.57 -9.26
CA ARG A 318 -18.05 -6.14 -9.21
C ARG A 318 -19.06 -5.78 -10.27
N PRO A 319 -19.98 -4.83 -9.95
CA PRO A 319 -20.88 -4.28 -10.96
C PRO A 319 -20.08 -3.51 -12.02
N TYR A 320 -20.45 -3.71 -13.28
CA TYR A 320 -19.70 -3.26 -14.42
C TYR A 320 -20.60 -2.62 -15.49
N LEU A 321 -20.12 -1.54 -16.09
CA LEU A 321 -20.80 -0.86 -17.20
C LEU A 321 -20.28 -1.31 -18.57
N GLY A 322 -18.98 -1.46 -18.70
CA GLY A 322 -18.28 -1.75 -19.96
C GLY A 322 -18.10 -0.52 -20.83
N ILE A 323 -17.49 0.52 -20.27
CA ILE A 323 -17.16 1.77 -20.97
C ILE A 323 -15.70 2.17 -20.72
N GLY A 324 -15.04 2.68 -21.76
CA GLY A 324 -13.87 3.52 -21.62
C GLY A 324 -14.33 4.97 -21.46
N CYS A 325 -13.75 5.70 -20.50
CA CYS A 325 -14.21 7.05 -20.19
C CYS A 325 -13.08 8.03 -19.89
N ILE A 326 -13.37 9.33 -20.02
CA ILE A 326 -12.48 10.46 -19.77
C ILE A 326 -13.25 11.54 -19.02
N ASP A 327 -12.71 12.06 -17.92
CA ASP A 327 -13.31 13.16 -17.18
C ASP A 327 -13.21 14.46 -17.96
N ILE A 328 -14.33 15.17 -18.10
CA ILE A 328 -14.44 16.50 -18.70
C ILE A 328 -14.55 17.53 -17.60
N ASP A 329 -13.41 18.17 -17.26
CA ASP A 329 -13.30 19.29 -16.37
C ASP A 329 -13.70 20.61 -17.06
N GLU A 330 -13.65 21.75 -16.32
CA GLU A 330 -14.00 23.07 -16.86
C GLU A 330 -13.17 23.44 -18.09
N GLN A 331 -11.86 23.16 -18.10
CA GLN A 331 -10.98 23.51 -19.21
C GLN A 331 -11.32 22.70 -20.48
N LYS A 332 -11.56 21.39 -20.30
CA LYS A 332 -11.97 20.51 -21.42
C LYS A 332 -13.37 20.85 -21.90
N SER A 333 -14.28 21.20 -20.97
CA SER A 333 -15.65 21.62 -21.30
C SER A 333 -15.66 22.85 -22.22
N GLU A 334 -14.89 23.89 -21.88
CA GLU A 334 -14.75 25.08 -22.72
C GLU A 334 -14.07 24.78 -24.08
N TYR A 335 -13.01 23.96 -24.06
CA TYR A 335 -12.22 23.67 -25.25
C TYR A 335 -12.99 22.82 -26.26
N TYR A 336 -13.72 21.79 -25.80
CA TYR A 336 -14.46 20.84 -26.65
C TYR A 336 -15.93 21.19 -26.82
N ASN A 337 -16.43 22.21 -26.12
CA ASN A 337 -17.84 22.59 -26.07
C ASN A 337 -18.75 21.40 -25.65
N LEU A 338 -18.32 20.68 -24.61
CA LEU A 338 -19.02 19.56 -24.00
C LEU A 338 -19.46 19.93 -22.57
N PRO A 339 -20.52 19.35 -22.01
CA PRO A 339 -20.84 19.55 -20.60
C PRO A 339 -19.74 18.92 -19.71
N ILE A 340 -19.58 19.45 -18.51
CA ILE A 340 -18.76 18.84 -17.45
C ILE A 340 -19.40 17.49 -17.11
N GLY A 341 -18.59 16.44 -16.97
CA GLY A 341 -19.04 15.09 -16.72
C GLY A 341 -18.06 14.05 -17.25
N ILE A 342 -18.54 12.86 -17.51
CA ILE A 342 -17.73 11.68 -17.90
C ILE A 342 -18.01 11.36 -19.36
N TYR A 343 -17.06 11.67 -20.25
CA TYR A 343 -17.14 11.38 -21.68
C TYR A 343 -16.85 9.91 -21.95
N ILE A 344 -17.76 9.24 -22.66
CA ILE A 344 -17.60 7.86 -23.09
C ILE A 344 -16.75 7.85 -24.37
N SER A 345 -15.52 7.36 -24.24
CA SER A 345 -14.60 7.20 -25.36
C SER A 345 -14.78 5.88 -26.11
N GLU A 346 -15.22 4.84 -25.38
CA GLU A 346 -15.42 3.50 -25.92
C GLU A 346 -16.58 2.81 -25.19
N VAL A 347 -17.29 1.94 -25.90
CA VAL A 347 -18.31 1.03 -25.37
C VAL A 347 -17.90 -0.38 -25.75
N GLU A 348 -17.69 -1.24 -24.75
CA GLU A 348 -17.29 -2.61 -24.99
C GLU A 348 -18.40 -3.44 -25.58
N ASP A 349 -18.03 -4.37 -26.47
CA ASP A 349 -18.96 -5.27 -27.08
C ASP A 349 -19.64 -6.21 -26.07
N PHE A 350 -20.93 -6.40 -26.22
CA PHE A 350 -21.80 -7.23 -25.35
C PHE A 350 -21.92 -6.73 -23.90
N SER A 351 -21.38 -5.56 -23.59
CA SER A 351 -21.46 -4.94 -22.26
C SER A 351 -22.85 -4.51 -21.84
N ALA A 352 -23.04 -4.14 -20.59
CA ALA A 352 -24.26 -3.51 -20.08
C ALA A 352 -24.51 -2.18 -20.77
N ALA A 353 -23.48 -1.37 -21.00
CA ALA A 353 -23.53 -0.11 -21.70
C ALA A 353 -24.02 -0.25 -23.15
N GLN A 354 -23.48 -1.23 -23.91
CA GLN A 354 -23.92 -1.48 -25.27
C GLN A 354 -25.39 -1.91 -25.32
N LYS A 355 -25.81 -2.82 -24.45
CA LYS A 355 -27.19 -3.29 -24.35
C LYS A 355 -28.18 -2.17 -24.03
N ALA A 356 -27.76 -1.21 -23.19
CA ALA A 356 -28.57 -0.04 -22.86
C ALA A 356 -28.59 1.04 -23.96
N GLY A 357 -27.73 0.92 -24.98
CA GLY A 357 -27.66 1.85 -26.11
C GLY A 357 -26.81 3.09 -25.84
N LEU A 358 -25.87 3.02 -24.90
CA LEU A 358 -24.79 4.00 -24.74
C LEU A 358 -23.86 3.96 -25.95
N LYS A 359 -23.26 5.09 -26.29
CA LYS A 359 -22.41 5.24 -27.48
C LYS A 359 -21.16 6.04 -27.15
N PRO A 360 -20.05 5.80 -27.83
CA PRO A 360 -18.94 6.75 -27.82
C PRO A 360 -19.44 8.15 -28.23
N GLY A 361 -19.01 9.17 -27.47
CA GLY A 361 -19.47 10.55 -27.64
C GLY A 361 -20.55 11.00 -26.68
N ASP A 362 -21.18 10.10 -25.90
CA ASP A 362 -22.06 10.45 -24.80
C ASP A 362 -21.26 11.06 -23.66
N VAL A 363 -21.82 12.02 -22.91
CA VAL A 363 -21.27 12.52 -21.67
C VAL A 363 -22.24 12.20 -20.55
N ILE A 364 -21.82 11.35 -19.58
CA ILE A 364 -22.61 11.06 -18.38
C ILE A 364 -22.51 12.29 -17.45
N ILE A 365 -23.65 12.85 -17.05
CA ILE A 365 -23.74 14.03 -16.21
C ILE A 365 -24.39 13.76 -14.85
N ALA A 366 -25.15 12.66 -14.71
CA ALA A 366 -25.69 12.20 -13.44
C ALA A 366 -25.96 10.69 -13.46
N VAL A 367 -25.98 10.08 -12.28
CA VAL A 367 -26.36 8.68 -12.03
C VAL A 367 -27.37 8.67 -10.90
N ASP A 368 -28.53 8.04 -11.12
CA ASP A 368 -29.67 7.97 -10.19
C ASP A 368 -30.04 9.33 -9.57
N GLY A 369 -29.96 10.38 -10.42
CA GLY A 369 -30.25 11.77 -10.00
C GLY A 369 -29.10 12.49 -9.29
N THR A 370 -28.01 11.81 -8.96
CA THR A 370 -26.81 12.42 -8.38
C THR A 370 -25.88 12.88 -9.49
N THR A 371 -25.53 14.18 -9.51
CA THR A 371 -24.58 14.73 -10.49
C THR A 371 -23.21 14.08 -10.30
N VAL A 372 -22.58 13.68 -11.41
CA VAL A 372 -21.22 13.14 -11.45
C VAL A 372 -20.37 13.95 -12.42
N THR A 373 -19.14 14.23 -12.01
CA THR A 373 -18.16 15.02 -12.78
C THR A 373 -16.89 14.23 -13.06
N THR A 374 -16.64 13.18 -12.28
CA THR A 374 -15.46 12.33 -12.38
C THR A 374 -15.82 10.86 -12.44
N ARG A 375 -14.91 10.06 -13.00
CA ARG A 375 -15.02 8.61 -13.01
C ARG A 375 -15.13 8.03 -11.60
N ASP A 376 -14.41 8.61 -10.66
CA ASP A 376 -14.42 8.13 -9.27
C ASP A 376 -15.82 8.26 -8.63
N GLU A 377 -16.53 9.39 -8.87
CA GLU A 377 -17.90 9.58 -8.39
C GLU A 377 -18.89 8.59 -9.05
N LEU A 378 -18.70 8.28 -10.33
CA LEU A 378 -19.47 7.23 -11.02
C LEU A 378 -19.19 5.86 -10.41
N ASP A 379 -17.91 5.54 -10.15
CA ASP A 379 -17.49 4.25 -9.57
C ASP A 379 -18.01 4.08 -8.15
N GLU A 380 -18.01 5.13 -7.33
CA GLU A 380 -18.58 5.13 -5.97
C GLU A 380 -20.07 4.77 -5.99
N ILE A 381 -20.87 5.44 -6.85
CA ILE A 381 -22.28 5.14 -6.96
C ILE A 381 -22.47 3.71 -7.52
N LYS A 382 -21.75 3.33 -8.57
CA LYS A 382 -21.83 2.00 -9.18
C LYS A 382 -21.53 0.89 -8.16
N TYR A 383 -20.50 1.06 -7.31
CA TYR A 383 -20.13 0.05 -6.30
C TYR A 383 -21.06 0.03 -5.08
N SER A 384 -21.95 1.02 -4.91
CA SER A 384 -23.04 0.96 -3.92
C SER A 384 -24.19 0.04 -4.35
N HIS A 385 -24.22 -0.37 -5.62
CA HIS A 385 -25.20 -1.29 -6.20
C HIS A 385 -24.67 -2.71 -6.32
N SER A 386 -25.59 -3.65 -6.51
CA SER A 386 -25.27 -5.06 -6.78
C SER A 386 -25.30 -5.36 -8.28
N ILE A 387 -24.64 -6.44 -8.68
CA ILE A 387 -24.76 -6.99 -10.03
C ILE A 387 -26.23 -7.36 -10.30
N GLY A 388 -26.77 -6.91 -11.42
CA GLY A 388 -28.17 -7.09 -11.80
C GLY A 388 -29.08 -5.93 -11.40
N ASP A 389 -28.62 -5.00 -10.56
CA ASP A 389 -29.39 -3.80 -10.25
C ASP A 389 -29.47 -2.89 -11.47
N LYS A 390 -30.57 -2.10 -11.51
CA LYS A 390 -30.79 -1.10 -12.53
C LYS A 390 -30.39 0.27 -11.99
N ILE A 391 -29.65 1.01 -12.80
CA ILE A 391 -29.29 2.41 -12.56
C ILE A 391 -29.77 3.26 -13.70
N THR A 392 -30.02 4.53 -13.46
CA THR A 392 -30.42 5.52 -14.47
C THR A 392 -29.27 6.48 -14.72
N LEU A 393 -28.71 6.45 -15.90
CA LEU A 393 -27.68 7.38 -16.36
C LEU A 393 -28.34 8.55 -17.08
N LYS A 394 -28.15 9.77 -16.58
CA LYS A 394 -28.46 10.96 -17.35
C LYS A 394 -27.25 11.30 -18.21
N ILE A 395 -27.44 11.30 -19.52
CA ILE A 395 -26.40 11.60 -20.49
C ILE A 395 -26.73 12.84 -21.32
N ASN A 396 -25.68 13.48 -21.83
CA ASN A 396 -25.78 14.43 -22.94
C ASN A 396 -25.23 13.77 -24.18
N ARG A 397 -26.10 13.67 -25.22
CA ARG A 397 -25.76 13.16 -26.54
C ARG A 397 -26.02 14.26 -27.57
N GLU A 398 -24.97 14.77 -28.22
CA GLU A 398 -25.05 15.85 -29.24
C GLU A 398 -25.83 17.08 -28.74
N GLY A 399 -25.61 17.50 -27.49
CA GLY A 399 -26.27 18.65 -26.90
C GLY A 399 -27.68 18.40 -26.35
N LYS A 400 -28.17 17.15 -26.38
CA LYS A 400 -29.49 16.78 -25.81
C LYS A 400 -29.31 15.87 -24.61
N GLU A 401 -29.97 16.26 -23.52
CA GLU A 401 -30.06 15.41 -22.35
C GLU A 401 -31.10 14.32 -22.51
N MET A 402 -30.77 13.11 -22.02
CA MET A 402 -31.70 11.98 -22.00
C MET A 402 -31.30 11.03 -20.85
N ASP A 403 -32.31 10.30 -20.35
CA ASP A 403 -32.11 9.26 -19.36
C ASP A 403 -31.98 7.90 -20.05
N ILE A 404 -31.01 7.10 -19.64
CA ILE A 404 -30.81 5.73 -20.11
C ILE A 404 -30.81 4.80 -18.88
N GLU A 405 -31.76 3.87 -18.82
CA GLU A 405 -31.80 2.79 -17.84
C GLU A 405 -30.82 1.70 -18.27
N LEU A 406 -29.93 1.29 -17.34
CA LEU A 406 -28.91 0.28 -17.55
C LEU A 406 -28.97 -0.75 -16.43
N THR A 407 -28.87 -2.04 -16.76
CA THR A 407 -28.71 -3.12 -15.78
C THR A 407 -27.25 -3.45 -15.64
N LEU A 408 -26.69 -3.33 -14.41
CA LEU A 408 -25.29 -3.60 -14.12
C LEU A 408 -24.93 -5.07 -14.37
N ALA A 409 -23.90 -5.30 -15.15
CA ALA A 409 -23.35 -6.64 -15.40
C ALA A 409 -22.25 -6.99 -14.37
N GLU A 410 -21.81 -8.24 -14.36
CA GLU A 410 -20.58 -8.64 -13.68
C GLU A 410 -19.39 -8.22 -14.53
N GLN A 411 -18.34 -7.73 -13.89
CA GLN A 411 -17.05 -7.46 -14.55
C GLN A 411 -16.48 -8.78 -15.08
N PRO A 412 -16.03 -8.85 -16.36
CA PRO A 412 -15.49 -10.06 -16.99
C PRO A 412 -14.31 -10.70 -16.25
#